data_f7d33b71bcd4a76957286d042e49225e
#
_entry.id   f7d33b71bcd4a76957286d042e49225e
#
_cell.length_a   1.000
_cell.length_b   1.000
_cell.length_c   1.000
_cell.angle_alpha   90.00
_cell.angle_beta   90.00
_cell.angle_gamma   90.00
#
_symmetry.space_group_name_H-M   'P 1'
#
loop_
_entity.id
_entity.type
_entity.pdbx_description
1 polymer ?
#
loop_
_entity_poly.entity_id
_entity_poly.type
_entity_poly.pdbx_seq_one_letter_code
_entity_poly.pdbx_strand_id
1 'polypeptide(L)'
;MTKISQIVLVAGAALSVAAPALAQNPDQSRAYSAELAADAQTRSSLLAPAASGSNGFTISDQSGNYKLTIGGTVQFRYTLDTRSDGVQGTGPGATNINKDDSLSTGFSNSITRIHFGGNIINPDMTFKVSALINGSTQNVTNAAGAAIGTTNNGFVLEDAYGQYKFDNGFSVKWGQFKLPTIREEIVGDEYSLAAGTSTINTLFSPGRTQGIELGYTAESFRAMFDFSDGMRSANTDYTNGAEADYAMSARGEFKIAGDWSRFNDFTSFRNQDFAALVGAGIHWEQGGNTNDGFNGTNATFGNETFLYSIDGALEGSGWNAFAAFTGSNADGDQRNSISTYSLLLQGGVFVTENCELFARYEGIFADSEVTGVGAGNELDPSDFHFVTIGSNYYILPDSHAAKITADAVISVNENAGLQNLVQSTSANNKFGAGVPNTNNGVLGDGDSGEIAFRLQFQLLF
;
A
#
# COMPACT_ATOMS: atom_id res chain seq x y z
N MET A 1 -38.43 -16.75 -7.01
CA MET A 1 -38.55 -15.49 -6.26
C MET A 1 -39.37 -15.73 -4.97
N THR A 2 -38.86 -16.40 -3.95
CA THR A 2 -39.63 -16.61 -2.69
C THR A 2 -38.79 -17.29 -1.60
N LYS A 3 -37.54 -16.89 -1.40
CA LYS A 3 -36.74 -17.39 -0.24
C LYS A 3 -35.82 -16.33 0.42
N ILE A 4 -35.73 -15.11 -0.08
CA ILE A 4 -34.92 -14.04 0.52
C ILE A 4 -35.73 -13.13 1.46
N SER A 5 -37.05 -13.12 1.33
CA SER A 5 -37.93 -12.29 2.17
C SER A 5 -38.20 -12.85 3.59
N GLN A 6 -37.79 -14.08 3.87
CA GLN A 6 -38.09 -14.70 5.18
C GLN A 6 -36.95 -14.58 6.19
N ILE A 7 -35.73 -14.19 5.78
CA ILE A 7 -34.61 -14.06 6.71
C ILE A 7 -34.57 -12.69 7.39
N VAL A 8 -35.17 -11.68 6.81
CA VAL A 8 -35.22 -10.33 7.41
C VAL A 8 -36.32 -10.22 8.49
N LEU A 9 -37.31 -11.12 8.51
CA LEU A 9 -38.41 -11.07 9.48
C LEU A 9 -38.12 -11.81 10.80
N VAL A 10 -37.10 -12.63 10.88
CA VAL A 10 -36.77 -13.41 12.09
C VAL A 10 -35.81 -12.67 13.03
N ALA A 11 -35.10 -11.67 12.57
CA ALA A 11 -34.22 -10.83 13.41
C ALA A 11 -34.99 -9.74 14.20
N GLY A 12 -36.25 -9.49 13.89
CA GLY A 12 -37.07 -8.49 14.55
C GLY A 12 -37.96 -9.02 15.70
N ALA A 13 -38.04 -10.34 15.89
CA ALA A 13 -39.05 -10.94 16.77
C ALA A 13 -38.53 -11.49 18.12
N ALA A 14 -37.27 -11.29 18.46
CA ALA A 14 -36.64 -11.91 19.64
C ALA A 14 -36.42 -10.96 20.83
N LEU A 15 -37.11 -9.84 20.91
CA LEU A 15 -37.07 -8.92 22.06
C LEU A 15 -38.46 -8.51 22.55
N SER A 16 -39.40 -9.46 22.66
CA SER A 16 -40.60 -9.31 23.50
C SER A 16 -40.40 -10.03 24.83
N VAL A 17 -39.59 -9.44 25.71
CA VAL A 17 -39.63 -9.81 27.13
C VAL A 17 -40.86 -9.19 27.73
N ALA A 18 -41.76 -10.04 28.25
CA ALA A 18 -42.96 -9.68 28.93
C ALA A 18 -42.69 -8.72 30.10
N ALA A 19 -43.12 -7.48 29.97
CA ALA A 19 -43.28 -6.56 31.10
C ALA A 19 -44.70 -6.76 31.70
N PRO A 20 -44.87 -6.72 33.03
CA PRO A 20 -46.18 -6.86 33.66
C PRO A 20 -47.07 -5.71 33.23
N ALA A 21 -48.30 -6.06 32.88
CA ALA A 21 -49.37 -5.11 32.52
C ALA A 21 -49.73 -4.26 33.73
N LEU A 22 -49.08 -3.14 33.89
CA LEU A 22 -49.63 -2.00 34.66
C LEU A 22 -50.48 -1.20 33.67
N ALA A 23 -51.73 -0.91 34.06
CA ALA A 23 -52.69 -0.13 33.28
C ALA A 23 -52.07 1.24 32.93
N GLN A 24 -51.46 1.34 31.75
CA GLN A 24 -50.92 2.59 31.23
C GLN A 24 -52.06 3.40 30.60
N ASN A 25 -52.13 4.65 30.96
CA ASN A 25 -53.01 5.62 30.35
C ASN A 25 -52.77 5.65 28.83
N PRO A 26 -53.81 5.49 27.96
CA PRO A 26 -53.61 5.42 26.51
C PRO A 26 -52.91 6.63 25.91
N ASP A 27 -52.90 7.77 26.56
CA ASP A 27 -52.17 8.96 26.13
C ASP A 27 -50.68 8.86 26.41
N GLN A 28 -50.26 8.18 27.49
CA GLN A 28 -48.85 7.91 27.78
C GLN A 28 -48.27 6.88 26.82
N SER A 29 -49.02 5.86 26.43
CA SER A 29 -48.56 4.87 25.45
C SER A 29 -48.42 5.46 24.05
N ARG A 30 -49.27 6.42 23.68
CA ARG A 30 -49.16 7.16 22.40
C ARG A 30 -47.96 8.12 22.41
N ALA A 31 -47.70 8.83 23.51
CA ALA A 31 -46.57 9.70 23.66
C ALA A 31 -45.25 8.91 23.61
N TYR A 32 -45.17 7.76 24.29
CA TYR A 32 -44.00 6.87 24.25
C TYR A 32 -43.79 6.25 22.88
N SER A 33 -44.84 5.87 22.17
CA SER A 33 -44.72 5.36 20.80
C SER A 33 -44.28 6.43 19.82
N ALA A 34 -44.69 7.68 20.00
CA ALA A 34 -44.27 8.81 19.19
C ALA A 34 -42.80 9.17 19.46
N GLU A 35 -42.37 9.08 20.72
CA GLU A 35 -40.97 9.32 21.13
C GLU A 35 -40.06 8.21 20.62
N LEU A 36 -40.46 6.95 20.69
CA LEU A 36 -39.74 5.81 20.07
C LEU A 36 -39.66 5.94 18.55
N ALA A 37 -40.72 6.39 17.89
CA ALA A 37 -40.74 6.60 16.46
C ALA A 37 -39.82 7.79 16.06
N ALA A 38 -39.81 8.87 16.84
CA ALA A 38 -38.94 10.00 16.65
C ALA A 38 -37.44 9.62 16.90
N ASP A 39 -37.16 8.84 17.95
CA ASP A 39 -35.82 8.31 18.22
C ASP A 39 -35.36 7.34 17.13
N ALA A 40 -36.23 6.44 16.66
CA ALA A 40 -35.97 5.54 15.54
C ALA A 40 -35.74 6.32 14.25
N GLN A 41 -36.48 7.39 14.02
CA GLN A 41 -36.32 8.26 12.84
C GLN A 41 -35.04 9.09 12.93
N THR A 42 -34.65 9.56 14.11
CA THR A 42 -33.40 10.24 14.38
C THR A 42 -32.24 9.28 14.20
N ARG A 43 -32.32 8.06 14.71
CA ARG A 43 -31.31 7.01 14.50
C ARG A 43 -31.23 6.56 13.05
N SER A 44 -32.34 6.46 12.33
CA SER A 44 -32.33 6.15 10.90
C SER A 44 -31.80 7.32 10.06
N SER A 45 -32.00 8.57 10.48
CA SER A 45 -31.39 9.73 9.82
C SER A 45 -29.90 9.87 10.13
N LEU A 46 -29.44 9.42 11.31
CA LEU A 46 -28.00 9.26 11.62
C LEU A 46 -27.37 8.09 10.85
N LEU A 47 -28.19 7.10 10.49
CA LEU A 47 -27.80 5.95 9.66
C LEU A 47 -28.16 6.18 8.18
N ALA A 48 -28.87 7.28 7.83
CA ALA A 48 -29.02 7.66 6.43
C ALA A 48 -27.63 8.06 5.91
N PRO A 49 -26.96 7.19 5.17
CA PRO A 49 -25.60 7.44 4.80
C PRO A 49 -25.59 8.62 3.85
N ALA A 50 -24.73 9.53 4.08
CA ALA A 50 -23.97 10.02 2.97
C ALA A 50 -23.16 8.81 2.45
N ALA A 51 -23.83 7.79 1.95
CA ALA A 51 -23.26 6.73 1.13
C ALA A 51 -23.09 7.33 -0.27
N SER A 52 -22.29 8.36 -0.34
CA SER A 52 -21.70 8.83 -1.59
C SER A 52 -20.35 8.13 -1.70
N GLY A 53 -20.31 7.11 -2.55
CA GLY A 53 -19.12 6.57 -3.19
C GLY A 53 -17.96 6.20 -2.26
N SER A 54 -17.23 5.18 -2.56
CA SER A 54 -15.82 4.83 -2.24
C SER A 54 -15.19 5.16 -0.84
N ASN A 55 -15.86 5.85 0.07
CA ASN A 55 -15.24 6.39 1.28
C ASN A 55 -15.70 5.75 2.60
N GLY A 56 -16.42 4.62 2.55
CA GLY A 56 -16.82 3.91 3.75
C GLY A 56 -18.06 4.45 4.44
N PHE A 57 -18.39 3.84 5.57
CA PHE A 57 -19.53 4.20 6.42
C PHE A 57 -19.13 5.32 7.39
N THR A 58 -19.87 6.41 7.39
CA THR A 58 -19.56 7.59 8.22
C THR A 58 -20.63 7.82 9.30
N ILE A 59 -20.18 8.03 10.53
CA ILE A 59 -21.00 8.48 11.68
C ILE A 59 -20.42 9.84 12.08
N SER A 60 -21.29 10.84 12.24
CA SER A 60 -20.88 12.16 12.72
C SER A 60 -21.87 12.71 13.73
N ASP A 61 -21.39 13.55 14.64
CA ASP A 61 -22.26 14.37 15.48
C ASP A 61 -22.86 15.52 14.67
N GLN A 62 -23.86 16.17 15.23
CA GLN A 62 -24.56 17.27 14.56
C GLN A 62 -23.70 18.51 14.34
N SER A 63 -22.66 18.72 15.16
CA SER A 63 -21.74 19.85 15.03
C SER A 63 -20.64 19.60 13.99
N GLY A 64 -20.43 18.35 13.56
CA GLY A 64 -19.31 17.95 12.70
C GLY A 64 -17.94 17.90 13.40
N ASN A 65 -17.91 18.14 14.71
CA ASN A 65 -16.67 18.14 15.49
C ASN A 65 -16.13 16.73 15.77
N TYR A 66 -17.03 15.73 15.74
CA TYR A 66 -16.69 14.33 15.89
C TYR A 66 -17.22 13.56 14.69
N LYS A 67 -16.31 12.94 13.96
CA LYS A 67 -16.62 12.14 12.78
C LYS A 67 -15.80 10.86 12.80
N LEU A 68 -16.46 9.74 12.56
CA LEU A 68 -15.83 8.45 12.35
C LEU A 68 -16.26 7.89 11.00
N THR A 69 -15.28 7.61 10.16
CA THR A 69 -15.47 6.88 8.91
C THR A 69 -14.83 5.51 9.04
N ILE A 70 -15.58 4.48 8.74
CA ILE A 70 -15.13 3.08 8.72
C ILE A 70 -15.13 2.64 7.26
N GLY A 71 -13.99 2.18 6.79
CA GLY A 71 -13.85 1.70 5.43
C GLY A 71 -12.94 0.50 5.36
N GLY A 72 -12.82 -0.08 4.18
CA GLY A 72 -11.98 -1.23 3.98
C GLY A 72 -11.71 -1.52 2.51
N THR A 73 -10.70 -2.35 2.29
CA THR A 73 -10.27 -2.83 0.97
C THR A 73 -10.20 -4.34 1.00
N VAL A 74 -10.81 -4.99 0.01
CA VAL A 74 -10.64 -6.41 -0.24
C VAL A 74 -10.15 -6.59 -1.67
N GLN A 75 -8.99 -7.21 -1.84
CA GLN A 75 -8.43 -7.60 -3.14
C GLN A 75 -8.22 -9.11 -3.16
N PHE A 76 -8.94 -9.78 -4.04
CA PHE A 76 -8.82 -11.21 -4.29
C PHE A 76 -8.23 -11.41 -5.69
N ARG A 77 -7.13 -12.16 -5.77
CA ARG A 77 -6.33 -12.31 -6.98
C ARG A 77 -6.14 -13.78 -7.34
N TYR A 78 -6.23 -14.07 -8.62
CA TYR A 78 -5.70 -15.30 -9.22
C TYR A 78 -4.44 -14.93 -10.00
N THR A 79 -3.38 -15.68 -9.82
CA THR A 79 -2.11 -15.52 -10.55
C THR A 79 -1.78 -16.83 -11.25
N LEU A 80 -1.33 -16.72 -12.49
CA LEU A 80 -0.75 -17.79 -13.28
C LEU A 80 0.60 -17.29 -13.77
N ASP A 81 1.67 -17.96 -13.37
CA ASP A 81 3.03 -17.66 -13.75
C ASP A 81 3.60 -18.77 -14.63
N THR A 82 4.29 -18.41 -15.71
CA THR A 82 4.93 -19.35 -16.63
C THR A 82 6.41 -19.01 -16.81
N ARG A 83 7.27 -20.00 -16.59
CA ARG A 83 8.72 -19.89 -16.67
C ARG A 83 9.29 -20.90 -17.65
N SER A 84 10.45 -20.60 -18.25
CA SER A 84 11.14 -21.51 -19.18
C SER A 84 11.93 -22.59 -18.45
N ASP A 85 12.75 -22.22 -17.51
CA ASP A 85 13.54 -23.11 -16.65
C ASP A 85 13.62 -22.48 -15.24
N GLY A 86 12.89 -23.05 -14.29
CA GLY A 86 12.89 -22.53 -12.94
C GLY A 86 14.27 -22.69 -12.26
N VAL A 87 14.99 -21.62 -12.07
CA VAL A 87 16.17 -21.59 -11.19
C VAL A 87 15.76 -20.96 -9.87
N GLN A 88 15.56 -21.77 -8.87
CA GLN A 88 15.36 -21.28 -7.51
C GLN A 88 16.72 -21.05 -6.85
N GLY A 89 17.22 -19.81 -6.96
CA GLY A 89 18.41 -19.33 -6.27
C GLY A 89 19.74 -19.74 -6.91
N THR A 90 20.63 -18.78 -7.10
CA THR A 90 22.03 -18.98 -7.50
C THR A 90 22.95 -19.05 -6.28
N GLY A 91 22.74 -20.00 -5.36
CA GLY A 91 23.60 -20.19 -4.18
C GLY A 91 23.93 -21.66 -3.93
N PRO A 92 24.89 -21.97 -3.05
CA PRO A 92 25.14 -23.34 -2.62
C PRO A 92 23.89 -23.90 -1.91
N GLY A 93 23.07 -24.65 -2.62
CA GLY A 93 21.77 -25.16 -2.19
C GLY A 93 20.63 -24.81 -3.12
N ALA A 94 20.90 -24.11 -4.23
CA ALA A 94 19.92 -23.87 -5.29
C ALA A 94 19.37 -25.21 -5.80
N THR A 95 18.09 -25.43 -5.63
CA THR A 95 17.39 -26.57 -6.22
C THR A 95 16.96 -26.18 -7.63
N ASN A 96 17.49 -26.87 -8.63
CA ASN A 96 16.92 -26.78 -9.97
C ASN A 96 15.48 -27.23 -9.89
N ILE A 97 14.55 -26.34 -10.19
CA ILE A 97 13.15 -26.72 -10.40
C ILE A 97 13.15 -27.51 -11.72
N ASN A 98 12.64 -28.73 -11.68
CA ASN A 98 12.54 -29.55 -12.88
C ASN A 98 11.68 -28.85 -13.92
N LYS A 99 11.94 -29.09 -15.21
CA LYS A 99 11.15 -28.59 -16.36
C LYS A 99 9.63 -28.79 -16.24
N ASP A 100 9.20 -29.69 -15.36
CA ASP A 100 7.80 -29.97 -15.10
C ASP A 100 7.12 -28.93 -14.17
N ASP A 101 7.88 -28.03 -13.55
CA ASP A 101 7.39 -26.99 -12.62
C ASP A 101 7.38 -25.58 -13.24
N SER A 102 7.33 -25.51 -14.57
CA SER A 102 7.32 -24.24 -15.32
C SER A 102 6.02 -23.41 -15.15
N LEU A 103 4.97 -24.00 -14.61
CA LEU A 103 3.67 -23.38 -14.38
C LEU A 103 3.35 -23.31 -12.90
N SER A 104 3.15 -22.08 -12.38
CA SER A 104 2.66 -21.86 -11.03
C SER A 104 1.34 -21.11 -11.04
N THR A 105 0.35 -21.61 -10.32
CA THR A 105 -0.97 -20.96 -10.29
C THR A 105 -1.55 -20.95 -8.88
N GLY A 106 -2.34 -19.92 -8.56
CA GLY A 106 -3.02 -19.90 -7.29
C GLY A 106 -3.89 -18.68 -7.04
N PHE A 107 -4.74 -18.82 -6.03
CA PHE A 107 -5.55 -17.73 -5.50
C PHE A 107 -4.88 -17.13 -4.26
N SER A 108 -5.02 -15.81 -4.11
CA SER A 108 -4.56 -15.09 -2.92
C SER A 108 -5.51 -13.96 -2.55
N ASN A 109 -5.63 -13.69 -1.26
CA ASN A 109 -6.14 -12.42 -0.76
C ASN A 109 -4.97 -11.45 -0.74
N SER A 110 -4.78 -10.67 -1.81
CA SER A 110 -3.63 -9.78 -1.92
C SER A 110 -3.65 -8.69 -0.86
N ILE A 111 -4.83 -8.11 -0.63
CA ILE A 111 -5.06 -7.11 0.42
C ILE A 111 -6.43 -7.35 1.06
N THR A 112 -6.45 -7.42 2.37
CA THR A 112 -7.66 -7.27 3.18
C THR A 112 -7.33 -6.26 4.27
N ARG A 113 -7.84 -5.04 4.12
CA ARG A 113 -7.54 -3.90 5.00
C ARG A 113 -8.83 -3.34 5.59
N ILE A 114 -8.78 -2.95 6.85
CA ILE A 114 -9.80 -2.13 7.48
C ILE A 114 -9.16 -0.81 7.92
N HIS A 115 -9.90 0.27 7.80
CA HIS A 115 -9.45 1.57 8.28
C HIS A 115 -10.56 2.33 8.99
N PHE A 116 -10.13 3.11 9.97
CA PHE A 116 -10.91 4.05 10.73
C PHE A 116 -10.25 5.42 10.57
N GLY A 117 -11.03 6.40 10.19
CA GLY A 117 -10.55 7.76 10.05
C GLY A 117 -11.62 8.77 10.44
N GLY A 118 -11.23 10.00 10.61
CA GLY A 118 -12.20 11.04 10.93
C GLY A 118 -11.56 12.24 11.61
N ASN A 119 -12.38 12.95 12.38
CA ASN A 119 -11.92 14.07 13.20
C ASN A 119 -12.51 14.00 14.60
N ILE A 120 -11.77 14.58 15.56
CA ILE A 120 -12.14 14.71 16.97
C ILE A 120 -11.94 16.15 17.42
N ILE A 121 -12.77 16.64 18.34
CA ILE A 121 -12.71 18.00 18.91
C ILE A 121 -13.14 19.08 17.90
N ASN A 122 -12.56 19.08 16.69
CA ASN A 122 -12.88 19.98 15.60
C ASN A 122 -12.51 19.33 14.26
N PRO A 123 -12.96 19.86 13.10
CA PRO A 123 -12.65 19.30 11.78
C PRO A 123 -11.15 19.28 11.41
N ASP A 124 -10.32 20.10 12.07
CA ASP A 124 -8.90 20.23 11.77
C ASP A 124 -8.04 19.19 12.49
N MET A 125 -8.55 18.62 13.60
CA MET A 125 -7.92 17.53 14.34
C MET A 125 -8.39 16.19 13.77
N THR A 126 -7.63 15.65 12.83
CA THR A 126 -7.95 14.40 12.15
C THR A 126 -7.12 13.22 12.68
N PHE A 127 -7.60 12.02 12.48
CA PHE A 127 -6.88 10.79 12.80
C PHE A 127 -7.13 9.72 11.74
N LYS A 128 -6.21 8.77 11.66
CA LYS A 128 -6.36 7.54 10.88
C LYS A 128 -5.73 6.36 11.62
N VAL A 129 -6.46 5.25 11.64
CA VAL A 129 -5.97 3.95 12.06
C VAL A 129 -6.32 2.95 10.98
N SER A 130 -5.35 2.24 10.45
CA SER A 130 -5.59 1.17 9.47
C SER A 130 -4.80 -0.07 9.81
N ALA A 131 -5.35 -1.22 9.44
CA ALA A 131 -4.69 -2.47 9.64
C ALA A 131 -4.93 -3.44 8.49
N LEU A 132 -3.89 -4.19 8.17
CA LEU A 132 -3.92 -5.30 7.26
C LEU A 132 -4.33 -6.57 8.02
N ILE A 133 -5.33 -7.29 7.48
CA ILE A 133 -5.91 -8.47 8.14
C ILE A 133 -5.50 -9.77 7.44
N ASN A 134 -4.96 -9.70 6.24
CA ASN A 134 -4.55 -10.89 5.50
C ASN A 134 -3.20 -11.40 6.01
N GLY A 135 -3.26 -12.21 7.03
CA GLY A 135 -2.12 -13.01 7.43
C GLY A 135 -1.95 -14.21 6.51
N SER A 136 -1.27 -14.09 5.38
CA SER A 136 -0.69 -15.28 4.78
C SER A 136 0.54 -15.65 5.62
N THR A 137 0.50 -16.73 6.35
CA THR A 137 1.70 -17.37 6.87
C THR A 137 2.52 -17.84 5.68
N GLN A 138 3.45 -17.03 5.29
CA GLN A 138 4.58 -17.56 4.55
C GLN A 138 5.51 -18.19 5.59
N ASN A 139 5.45 -19.49 5.71
CA ASN A 139 6.51 -20.23 6.37
C ASN A 139 7.74 -20.08 5.49
N VAL A 140 8.58 -19.11 5.79
CA VAL A 140 9.91 -19.04 5.22
C VAL A 140 10.68 -20.20 5.84
N THR A 141 10.78 -21.29 5.12
CA THR A 141 11.62 -22.43 5.52
C THR A 141 12.99 -22.23 4.91
N ASN A 142 14.05 -22.46 5.72
CA ASN A 142 15.40 -22.56 5.17
C ASN A 142 15.54 -23.82 4.29
N ALA A 143 16.64 -23.94 3.57
CA ALA A 143 16.96 -25.10 2.72
C ALA A 143 16.90 -26.47 3.42
N ALA A 144 16.85 -26.50 4.76
CA ALA A 144 16.67 -27.68 5.58
C ALA A 144 15.19 -27.91 6.03
N GLY A 145 14.24 -27.11 5.53
CA GLY A 145 12.82 -27.23 5.88
C GLY A 145 12.46 -26.69 7.27
N ALA A 146 13.39 -26.06 7.98
CA ALA A 146 13.11 -25.45 9.28
C ALA A 146 12.50 -24.05 9.08
N ALA A 147 11.39 -23.77 9.76
CA ALA A 147 10.78 -22.44 9.79
C ALA A 147 11.77 -21.43 10.39
N ILE A 148 12.20 -20.43 9.62
CA ILE A 148 13.11 -19.38 10.06
C ILE A 148 12.38 -18.10 10.46
N GLY A 149 11.06 -18.08 10.38
CA GLY A 149 10.22 -16.98 10.83
C GLY A 149 8.79 -17.42 11.03
N THR A 150 8.20 -17.03 12.13
CA THR A 150 6.76 -17.01 12.32
C THR A 150 6.26 -15.66 11.84
N THR A 151 5.73 -15.60 10.62
CA THR A 151 4.92 -14.45 10.26
C THR A 151 3.64 -14.54 11.08
N ASN A 152 3.39 -13.51 11.87
CA ASN A 152 2.15 -13.39 12.62
C ASN A 152 0.98 -13.40 11.66
N ASN A 153 0.21 -14.48 11.66
CA ASN A 153 -1.12 -14.51 11.08
C ASN A 153 -1.98 -13.57 11.90
N GLY A 154 -2.13 -12.36 11.48
CA GLY A 154 -2.87 -11.48 12.32
C GLY A 154 -3.12 -10.12 11.72
N PHE A 155 -3.57 -9.32 12.57
CA PHE A 155 -3.85 -7.93 12.41
C PHE A 155 -2.53 -7.16 12.48
N VAL A 156 -2.08 -6.61 11.36
CA VAL A 156 -0.86 -5.79 11.28
C VAL A 156 -1.27 -4.33 11.20
N LEU A 157 -0.91 -3.54 12.21
CA LEU A 157 -1.15 -2.11 12.20
C LEU A 157 -0.33 -1.45 11.08
N GLU A 158 -1.01 -0.76 10.18
CA GLU A 158 -0.38 -0.02 9.09
C GLU A 158 -0.24 1.46 9.43
N ASP A 159 -1.34 2.19 9.50
CA ASP A 159 -1.35 3.60 9.86
C ASP A 159 -1.93 3.77 11.27
N ALA A 160 -1.33 4.62 12.08
CA ALA A 160 -1.85 5.03 13.38
C ALA A 160 -1.34 6.43 13.70
N TYR A 161 -2.04 7.45 13.22
CA TYR A 161 -1.58 8.82 13.38
C TYR A 161 -2.70 9.81 13.71
N GLY A 162 -2.33 10.89 14.38
CA GLY A 162 -3.10 12.11 14.49
C GLY A 162 -2.50 13.20 13.61
N GLN A 163 -3.32 14.12 13.15
CA GLN A 163 -2.90 15.28 12.37
C GLN A 163 -3.72 16.50 12.75
N TYR A 164 -3.05 17.61 12.96
CA TYR A 164 -3.69 18.91 13.13
C TYR A 164 -3.38 19.83 11.95
N LYS A 165 -4.41 20.45 11.38
CA LYS A 165 -4.30 21.40 10.28
C LYS A 165 -4.56 22.80 10.79
N PHE A 166 -3.66 23.72 10.47
CA PHE A 166 -3.78 25.14 10.82
C PHE A 166 -4.42 25.92 9.65
N ASP A 167 -5.13 26.99 9.94
CA ASP A 167 -5.82 27.83 8.94
C ASP A 167 -4.89 28.44 7.88
N ASN A 168 -3.59 28.51 8.14
CA ASN A 168 -2.58 29.09 7.26
C ASN A 168 -1.94 28.06 6.30
N GLY A 169 -2.49 26.85 6.18
CA GLY A 169 -2.01 25.81 5.30
C GLY A 169 -0.94 24.89 5.91
N PHE A 170 -0.44 25.17 7.10
CA PHE A 170 0.45 24.28 7.83
C PHE A 170 -0.31 23.10 8.45
N SER A 171 0.40 22.02 8.67
CA SER A 171 -0.11 20.85 9.42
C SER A 171 1.02 20.18 10.18
N VAL A 172 0.65 19.50 11.26
CA VAL A 172 1.53 18.63 12.03
C VAL A 172 0.85 17.26 12.10
N LYS A 173 1.57 16.20 11.72
CA LYS A 173 1.15 14.80 11.82
C LYS A 173 2.12 14.08 12.75
N TRP A 174 1.62 13.18 13.60
CA TRP A 174 2.43 12.38 14.51
C TRP A 174 1.88 10.99 14.67
N GLY A 175 2.74 10.00 14.84
CA GLY A 175 2.40 8.59 14.97
C GLY A 175 3.05 7.76 13.88
N GLN A 176 2.37 6.71 13.43
CA GLN A 176 2.83 5.81 12.37
C GLN A 176 2.16 6.14 11.05
N PHE A 177 2.95 6.43 10.03
CA PHE A 177 2.48 6.85 8.71
C PHE A 177 3.47 6.47 7.60
N LYS A 178 3.04 6.58 6.33
CA LYS A 178 3.91 6.41 5.16
C LYS A 178 4.84 7.59 4.98
N LEU A 179 6.12 7.32 4.72
CA LEU A 179 7.10 8.34 4.37
C LEU A 179 6.79 8.96 2.99
N PRO A 180 6.88 10.29 2.83
CA PRO A 180 6.40 10.98 1.64
C PRO A 180 7.43 11.02 0.49
N THR A 181 8.36 10.05 0.37
CA THR A 181 9.46 10.13 -0.58
C THR A 181 9.03 9.74 -2.00
N ILE A 182 8.34 8.61 -2.15
CA ILE A 182 7.93 8.05 -3.45
C ILE A 182 6.43 8.24 -3.64
N ARG A 183 6.03 8.78 -4.81
CA ARG A 183 4.62 9.04 -5.05
C ARG A 183 3.77 7.76 -5.11
N GLU A 184 4.26 6.70 -5.71
CA GLU A 184 3.51 5.44 -5.79
C GLU A 184 3.24 4.86 -4.39
N GLU A 185 4.12 5.09 -3.41
CA GLU A 185 3.87 4.70 -2.02
C GLU A 185 2.80 5.58 -1.36
N ILE A 186 2.79 6.88 -1.66
CA ILE A 186 1.80 7.82 -1.08
C ILE A 186 0.39 7.48 -1.56
N VAL A 187 0.25 7.15 -2.85
CA VAL A 187 -1.01 6.67 -3.44
C VAL A 187 -1.32 5.28 -2.88
N GLY A 188 -2.55 5.03 -2.51
CA GLY A 188 -2.97 3.73 -1.97
C GLY A 188 -2.90 2.62 -3.02
N ASP A 189 -2.61 1.39 -2.56
CA ASP A 189 -2.55 0.20 -3.43
C ASP A 189 -3.85 -0.01 -4.22
N GLU A 190 -4.98 0.36 -3.61
CA GLU A 190 -6.32 0.29 -4.19
C GLU A 190 -6.52 1.19 -5.39
N TYR A 191 -5.68 2.20 -5.55
CA TYR A 191 -5.72 3.19 -6.63
C TYR A 191 -4.64 2.96 -7.71
N SER A 192 -3.94 1.83 -7.65
CA SER A 192 -2.98 1.42 -8.69
C SER A 192 -3.69 1.06 -9.99
N LEU A 193 -3.04 1.32 -11.14
CA LEU A 193 -3.53 0.91 -12.45
C LEU A 193 -3.46 -0.61 -12.62
N ALA A 194 -2.33 -1.22 -12.33
CA ALA A 194 -2.13 -2.67 -12.41
C ALA A 194 -2.67 -3.38 -11.15
N ALA A 195 -2.70 -4.70 -11.18
CA ALA A 195 -3.11 -5.56 -10.07
C ALA A 195 -2.10 -5.54 -8.89
N GLY A 196 -1.53 -4.39 -8.58
CA GLY A 196 -0.59 -4.13 -7.50
C GLY A 196 0.34 -2.99 -7.87
N THR A 197 1.10 -2.52 -6.88
CA THR A 197 2.16 -1.55 -7.08
C THR A 197 3.30 -2.13 -7.94
N SER A 198 4.18 -1.27 -8.42
CA SER A 198 5.35 -1.67 -9.20
C SER A 198 6.36 -2.47 -8.36
N THR A 199 7.21 -3.23 -9.03
CA THR A 199 8.40 -3.83 -8.42
C THR A 199 9.33 -2.76 -7.88
N ILE A 200 9.40 -1.61 -8.57
CA ILE A 200 10.15 -0.43 -8.14
C ILE A 200 9.64 0.05 -6.78
N ASN A 201 8.32 0.20 -6.61
CA ASN A 201 7.77 0.57 -5.30
C ASN A 201 8.10 -0.47 -4.22
N THR A 202 8.03 -1.74 -4.55
CA THR A 202 8.39 -2.82 -3.61
C THR A 202 9.84 -2.72 -3.13
N LEU A 203 10.77 -2.38 -4.02
CA LEU A 203 12.19 -2.26 -3.71
C LEU A 203 12.53 -0.95 -2.98
N PHE A 204 12.06 0.17 -3.52
CA PHE A 204 12.52 1.50 -3.10
C PHE A 204 11.59 2.18 -2.09
N SER A 205 10.36 1.67 -1.87
CA SER A 205 9.47 2.29 -0.91
C SER A 205 10.09 2.35 0.48
N PRO A 206 10.19 3.54 1.07
CA PRO A 206 10.62 3.68 2.46
C PRO A 206 9.58 3.11 3.43
N GLY A 207 8.36 2.82 2.95
CA GLY A 207 7.30 2.21 3.74
C GLY A 207 6.75 3.13 4.81
N ARG A 208 6.37 2.53 5.93
CA ARG A 208 5.84 3.24 7.10
C ARG A 208 6.89 3.36 8.18
N THR A 209 6.79 4.45 8.92
CA THR A 209 7.67 4.81 10.03
C THR A 209 6.85 5.38 11.18
N GLN A 210 7.45 5.49 12.34
CA GLN A 210 6.95 6.27 13.46
C GLN A 210 7.71 7.60 13.51
N GLY A 211 6.99 8.72 13.69
CA GLY A 211 7.65 10.02 13.63
C GLY A 211 6.70 11.21 13.71
N ILE A 212 7.25 12.37 13.34
CA ILE A 212 6.52 13.64 13.24
C ILE A 212 6.75 14.21 11.83
N GLU A 213 5.67 14.61 11.17
CA GLU A 213 5.70 15.27 9.86
C GLU A 213 5.13 16.68 9.97
N LEU A 214 5.85 17.63 9.41
CA LEU A 214 5.40 19.01 9.17
C LEU A 214 4.96 19.11 7.72
N GLY A 215 3.72 19.52 7.50
CA GLY A 215 3.16 19.73 6.16
C GLY A 215 2.85 21.20 5.91
N TYR A 216 2.92 21.59 4.66
CA TYR A 216 2.41 22.87 4.16
C TYR A 216 1.71 22.66 2.83
N THR A 217 0.50 23.18 2.70
CA THR A 217 -0.29 23.10 1.46
C THR A 217 -0.80 24.49 1.09
N ALA A 218 -0.39 24.93 -0.09
CA ALA A 218 -0.90 26.11 -0.76
C ALA A 218 -1.73 25.72 -2.01
N GLU A 219 -2.21 26.69 -2.74
CA GLU A 219 -2.99 26.47 -3.96
C GLU A 219 -2.24 25.62 -4.99
N SER A 220 -0.97 25.94 -5.29
CA SER A 220 -0.17 25.27 -6.33
C SER A 220 1.05 24.53 -5.81
N PHE A 221 1.31 24.57 -4.51
CA PHE A 221 2.50 23.96 -3.92
C PHE A 221 2.14 23.27 -2.62
N ARG A 222 2.71 22.08 -2.38
CA ARG A 222 2.74 21.45 -1.06
C ARG A 222 4.12 20.91 -0.75
N ALA A 223 4.47 20.94 0.52
CA ALA A 223 5.71 20.40 1.05
C ALA A 223 5.44 19.58 2.30
N MET A 224 6.23 18.54 2.49
CA MET A 224 6.22 17.68 3.66
C MET A 224 7.66 17.49 4.11
N PHE A 225 7.88 17.51 5.40
CA PHE A 225 9.16 17.21 6.04
C PHE A 225 8.88 16.37 7.27
N ASP A 226 9.58 15.27 7.43
CA ASP A 226 9.48 14.42 8.61
C ASP A 226 10.81 14.16 9.30
N PHE A 227 10.70 13.86 10.58
CA PHE A 227 11.73 13.28 11.42
C PHE A 227 11.16 11.99 12.02
N SER A 228 11.86 10.87 11.83
CA SER A 228 11.28 9.55 12.07
C SER A 228 12.33 8.50 12.44
N ASP A 229 11.86 7.29 12.76
CA ASP A 229 12.67 6.11 13.09
C ASP A 229 13.28 5.41 11.86
N GLY A 230 13.09 5.97 10.67
CA GLY A 230 13.68 5.48 9.41
C GLY A 230 12.79 4.60 8.57
N MET A 231 13.34 4.10 7.48
CA MET A 231 12.63 3.26 6.51
C MET A 231 12.15 1.96 7.15
N ARG A 232 10.87 1.61 6.87
CA ARG A 232 10.27 0.32 7.27
C ARG A 232 10.37 0.02 8.77
N SER A 233 10.28 1.05 9.59
CA SER A 233 10.32 0.97 11.06
C SER A 233 8.92 0.95 11.70
N ALA A 234 7.89 0.53 10.94
CA ALA A 234 6.54 0.40 11.48
C ALA A 234 6.46 -0.69 12.55
N ASN A 235 5.72 -0.42 13.62
CA ASN A 235 5.48 -1.35 14.74
C ASN A 235 6.76 -1.81 15.46
N THR A 236 7.81 -1.02 15.41
CA THR A 236 9.06 -1.26 16.14
C THR A 236 9.04 -0.55 17.49
N ASP A 237 9.89 -0.99 18.40
CA ASP A 237 10.19 -0.31 19.67
C ASP A 237 11.53 0.42 19.49
N TYR A 238 11.74 1.53 20.18
CA TYR A 238 12.97 2.35 20.11
C TYR A 238 14.26 1.58 20.38
N THR A 239 14.18 0.36 20.87
CA THR A 239 15.33 -0.55 21.07
C THR A 239 15.53 -1.52 19.92
N ASN A 240 14.73 -1.44 18.86
CA ASN A 240 14.80 -2.37 17.74
C ASN A 240 15.93 -1.99 16.78
N GLY A 241 16.79 -2.92 16.44
CA GLY A 241 17.90 -2.69 15.50
C GLY A 241 17.50 -2.40 14.05
N ALA A 242 16.21 -2.44 13.74
CA ALA A 242 15.69 -1.98 12.45
C ALA A 242 15.46 -0.47 12.39
N GLU A 243 15.51 0.22 13.54
CA GLU A 243 15.35 1.67 13.59
C GLU A 243 16.65 2.39 13.25
N ALA A 244 16.52 3.54 12.62
CA ALA A 244 17.63 4.45 12.39
C ALA A 244 17.94 5.27 13.64
N ASP A 245 19.20 5.69 13.83
CA ASP A 245 19.55 6.68 14.84
C ASP A 245 18.92 8.03 14.51
N TYR A 246 18.92 8.37 13.23
CA TYR A 246 18.30 9.58 12.68
C TYR A 246 17.75 9.31 11.29
N ALA A 247 16.52 9.72 11.04
CA ALA A 247 15.95 9.69 9.71
C ALA A 247 15.16 10.95 9.41
N MET A 248 15.31 11.45 8.21
CA MET A 248 14.62 12.63 7.72
C MET A 248 14.17 12.41 6.29
N SER A 249 12.92 12.79 6.00
CA SER A 249 12.46 12.85 4.61
C SER A 249 11.90 14.23 4.30
N ALA A 250 11.94 14.58 3.03
CA ALA A 250 11.27 15.76 2.53
C ALA A 250 10.69 15.48 1.15
N ARG A 251 9.54 16.06 0.87
CA ARG A 251 8.92 16.05 -0.46
C ARG A 251 8.32 17.40 -0.77
N GLY A 252 8.59 17.89 -1.97
CA GLY A 252 7.94 19.05 -2.56
C GLY A 252 7.14 18.64 -3.79
N GLU A 253 5.95 19.23 -3.96
CA GLU A 253 5.10 19.02 -5.13
C GLU A 253 4.60 20.35 -5.66
N PHE A 254 4.63 20.50 -6.97
CA PHE A 254 4.09 21.66 -7.68
C PHE A 254 2.97 21.22 -8.61
N LYS A 255 1.78 21.70 -8.32
CA LYS A 255 0.58 21.49 -9.12
C LYS A 255 0.50 22.55 -10.21
N ILE A 256 0.64 22.10 -11.46
CA ILE A 256 0.62 22.95 -12.65
C ILE A 256 -0.83 23.25 -13.04
N ALA A 257 -1.71 22.25 -12.94
CA ALA A 257 -3.14 22.35 -13.26
C ALA A 257 -3.96 21.34 -12.45
N GLY A 258 -5.27 21.58 -12.34
CA GLY A 258 -6.23 20.70 -11.66
C GLY A 258 -6.29 20.94 -10.15
N ASP A 259 -7.03 20.09 -9.46
CA ASP A 259 -7.17 20.09 -8.01
C ASP A 259 -6.25 19.04 -7.35
N TRP A 260 -5.86 19.26 -6.09
CA TRP A 260 -5.02 18.32 -5.35
C TRP A 260 -5.65 16.92 -5.22
N SER A 261 -6.97 16.83 -5.17
CA SER A 261 -7.71 15.57 -5.08
C SER A 261 -7.51 14.66 -6.29
N ARG A 262 -7.20 15.23 -7.46
CA ARG A 262 -6.96 14.49 -8.69
C ARG A 262 -5.76 13.56 -8.59
N PHE A 263 -4.80 13.93 -7.78
CA PHE A 263 -3.55 13.21 -7.61
C PHE A 263 -3.57 12.20 -6.44
N ASN A 264 -4.74 11.82 -5.95
CA ASN A 264 -4.89 10.79 -4.92
C ASN A 264 -4.91 9.35 -5.49
N ASP A 265 -5.03 9.23 -6.81
CA ASP A 265 -4.99 7.95 -7.55
C ASP A 265 -4.16 8.10 -8.83
N PHE A 266 -4.10 7.04 -9.64
CA PHE A 266 -3.46 7.03 -10.96
C PHE A 266 -4.48 6.91 -12.10
N THR A 267 -5.76 7.13 -11.83
CA THR A 267 -6.85 6.98 -12.79
C THR A 267 -7.44 8.35 -13.10
N SER A 268 -7.70 8.61 -14.36
CA SER A 268 -8.43 9.81 -14.78
C SER A 268 -9.68 9.41 -15.55
N PHE A 269 -10.82 9.47 -14.88
CA PHE A 269 -12.09 9.13 -15.49
C PHE A 269 -12.48 10.11 -16.61
N ARG A 270 -13.46 9.74 -17.42
CA ARG A 270 -13.94 10.60 -18.51
C ARG A 270 -14.59 11.86 -17.96
N ASN A 271 -14.60 12.92 -18.77
CA ASN A 271 -15.16 14.24 -18.46
C ASN A 271 -14.46 14.98 -17.31
N GLN A 272 -13.26 14.56 -16.95
CA GLN A 272 -12.42 15.29 -16.01
C GLN A 272 -11.54 16.30 -16.73
N ASP A 273 -11.33 17.48 -16.14
CA ASP A 273 -10.46 18.50 -16.69
C ASP A 273 -8.98 18.07 -16.63
N PHE A 274 -8.16 18.75 -17.41
CA PHE A 274 -6.72 18.51 -17.40
C PHE A 274 -6.11 18.81 -16.04
N ALA A 275 -5.25 17.90 -15.57
CA ALA A 275 -4.46 18.08 -14.36
C ALA A 275 -3.01 17.67 -14.61
N ALA A 276 -2.07 18.38 -13.97
CA ALA A 276 -0.66 18.13 -14.09
C ALA A 276 0.08 18.45 -12.79
N LEU A 277 0.99 17.55 -12.40
CA LEU A 277 1.79 17.63 -11.18
C LEU A 277 3.23 17.25 -11.48
N VAL A 278 4.16 17.90 -10.81
CA VAL A 278 5.55 17.45 -10.67
C VAL A 278 5.91 17.37 -9.19
N GLY A 279 6.70 16.38 -8.81
CA GLY A 279 7.12 16.16 -7.44
C GLY A 279 8.56 15.68 -7.35
N ALA A 280 9.17 15.94 -6.20
CA ALA A 280 10.47 15.39 -5.85
C ALA A 280 10.49 15.08 -4.36
N GLY A 281 11.09 13.94 -4.01
CA GLY A 281 11.24 13.47 -2.64
C GLY A 281 12.67 13.04 -2.36
N ILE A 282 13.09 13.23 -1.13
CA ILE A 282 14.37 12.74 -0.61
C ILE A 282 14.15 12.08 0.74
N HIS A 283 14.97 11.11 1.05
CA HIS A 283 15.07 10.49 2.36
C HIS A 283 16.55 10.26 2.67
N TRP A 284 16.93 10.54 3.88
CA TRP A 284 18.22 10.23 4.43
C TRP A 284 18.08 9.61 5.80
N GLU A 285 18.81 8.55 6.06
CA GLU A 285 18.90 7.93 7.37
C GLU A 285 20.29 7.49 7.71
N GLN A 286 20.60 7.58 8.99
CA GLN A 286 21.78 6.99 9.62
C GLN A 286 21.31 5.73 10.34
N GLY A 287 21.81 4.57 9.92
CA GLY A 287 21.51 3.30 10.58
C GLY A 287 21.98 3.31 12.02
N GLY A 288 21.16 2.73 12.92
CA GLY A 288 21.37 2.81 14.34
C GLY A 288 22.58 2.03 14.84
N ASN A 289 23.36 2.69 15.66
CA ASN A 289 24.39 2.04 16.48
C ASN A 289 23.80 1.53 17.83
N THR A 290 22.55 1.83 18.11
CA THR A 290 21.91 1.55 19.41
C THR A 290 21.74 0.06 19.65
N ASN A 291 21.89 -0.76 18.64
CA ASN A 291 21.75 -2.21 18.72
C ASN A 291 23.01 -2.99 18.35
N ASP A 292 24.12 -2.65 18.97
CA ASP A 292 25.34 -3.49 19.00
C ASP A 292 25.07 -4.91 19.55
N GLY A 293 23.87 -5.17 20.02
CA GLY A 293 23.48 -6.37 20.72
C GLY A 293 22.73 -7.42 19.93
N PHE A 294 22.43 -7.20 18.66
CA PHE A 294 21.78 -8.25 17.88
C PHE A 294 22.75 -9.42 17.60
N ASN A 295 22.70 -10.41 18.48
CA ASN A 295 23.45 -11.65 18.45
C ASN A 295 24.97 -11.61 18.66
N GLY A 296 25.56 -10.61 19.28
CA GLY A 296 26.95 -10.66 19.71
C GLY A 296 28.00 -10.82 18.61
N THR A 297 27.63 -10.58 17.36
CA THR A 297 28.52 -10.66 16.22
C THR A 297 28.48 -9.35 15.44
N ASN A 298 29.37 -8.43 15.80
CA ASN A 298 29.86 -7.33 14.97
C ASN A 298 28.78 -6.48 14.28
N ALA A 299 27.96 -5.85 15.05
CA ALA A 299 27.04 -4.84 14.57
C ALA A 299 27.72 -3.48 14.35
N THR A 300 28.78 -3.43 13.61
CA THR A 300 29.42 -2.20 13.18
C THR A 300 28.89 -1.78 11.83
N PHE A 301 27.60 -1.56 11.73
CA PHE A 301 27.04 -1.10 10.46
C PHE A 301 26.31 0.22 10.65
N GLY A 302 27.07 1.27 10.80
CA GLY A 302 26.59 2.61 10.50
C GLY A 302 26.29 2.69 9.00
N ASN A 303 25.16 2.13 8.57
CA ASN A 303 24.73 2.25 7.20
C ASN A 303 24.03 3.59 7.02
N GLU A 304 24.59 4.44 6.20
CA GLU A 304 23.94 5.63 5.70
C GLU A 304 23.14 5.24 4.46
N THR A 305 21.87 5.63 4.42
CA THR A 305 21.01 5.41 3.27
C THR A 305 20.48 6.73 2.76
N PHE A 306 20.67 7.01 1.48
CA PHE A 306 20.09 8.13 0.79
C PHE A 306 19.21 7.66 -0.35
N LEU A 307 17.92 8.05 -0.32
CA LEU A 307 16.93 7.75 -1.33
C LEU A 307 16.38 9.06 -1.90
N TYR A 308 16.17 9.11 -3.21
CA TYR A 308 15.58 10.26 -3.86
C TYR A 308 14.65 9.83 -5.01
N SER A 309 13.64 10.63 -5.28
CA SER A 309 12.74 10.42 -6.40
C SER A 309 12.37 11.75 -7.06
N ILE A 310 12.12 11.68 -8.37
CA ILE A 310 11.53 12.76 -9.15
C ILE A 310 10.40 12.13 -9.95
N ASP A 311 9.23 12.74 -9.93
CA ASP A 311 8.05 12.19 -10.59
C ASP A 311 7.18 13.27 -11.22
N GLY A 312 6.33 12.84 -12.17
CA GLY A 312 5.36 13.69 -12.82
C GLY A 312 4.12 12.90 -13.21
N ALA A 313 2.96 13.54 -13.05
CA ALA A 313 1.66 13.00 -13.41
C ALA A 313 0.92 13.97 -14.35
N LEU A 314 0.33 13.42 -15.39
CA LEU A 314 -0.55 14.12 -16.33
C LEU A 314 -1.87 13.37 -16.40
N GLU A 315 -2.96 14.09 -16.34
CA GLU A 315 -4.30 13.53 -16.39
C GLU A 315 -5.21 14.38 -17.29
N GLY A 316 -6.12 13.72 -17.96
CA GLY A 316 -7.11 14.39 -18.80
C GLY A 316 -8.40 13.58 -18.84
N SER A 317 -9.35 13.99 -19.69
CA SER A 317 -10.63 13.31 -19.83
C SER A 317 -10.44 11.87 -20.34
N GLY A 318 -10.43 10.90 -19.42
CA GLY A 318 -10.31 9.49 -19.72
C GLY A 318 -8.90 9.02 -20.11
N TRP A 319 -7.86 9.72 -19.70
CA TRP A 319 -6.48 9.27 -19.86
C TRP A 319 -5.56 9.79 -18.75
N ASN A 320 -4.55 9.03 -18.44
CA ASN A 320 -3.52 9.36 -17.46
C ASN A 320 -2.13 8.94 -17.95
N ALA A 321 -1.11 9.61 -17.46
CA ALA A 321 0.29 9.25 -17.65
C ALA A 321 1.09 9.62 -16.40
N PHE A 322 1.97 8.74 -15.99
CA PHE A 322 2.86 8.92 -14.85
C PHE A 322 4.25 8.45 -15.19
N ALA A 323 5.25 9.20 -14.77
CA ALA A 323 6.66 8.83 -14.86
C ALA A 323 7.36 9.12 -13.55
N ALA A 324 8.26 8.24 -13.12
CA ALA A 324 9.11 8.43 -11.96
C ALA A 324 10.52 7.89 -12.21
N PHE A 325 11.50 8.61 -11.71
CA PHE A 325 12.87 8.16 -11.57
C PHE A 325 13.18 8.11 -10.08
N THR A 326 13.74 6.98 -9.62
CA THR A 326 14.12 6.80 -8.22
C THR A 326 15.54 6.29 -8.18
N GLY A 327 16.33 6.84 -7.27
CA GLY A 327 17.69 6.40 -7.01
C GLY A 327 17.94 6.23 -5.53
N SER A 328 18.79 5.30 -5.19
CA SER A 328 19.23 5.07 -3.83
C SER A 328 20.74 4.84 -3.79
N ASN A 329 21.32 5.25 -2.68
CA ASN A 329 22.69 4.95 -2.34
C ASN A 329 22.72 4.48 -0.89
N ALA A 330 23.32 3.33 -0.66
CA ALA A 330 23.56 2.79 0.68
C ALA A 330 25.06 2.66 0.90
N ASP A 331 25.57 3.26 1.95
CA ASP A 331 26.98 3.22 2.33
C ASP A 331 27.15 2.60 3.71
N GLY A 332 28.23 1.91 3.95
CA GLY A 332 28.51 1.27 5.23
C GLY A 332 30.00 1.13 5.48
N ASP A 333 30.42 1.25 6.74
CA ASP A 333 31.82 1.25 7.17
C ASP A 333 32.64 0.01 6.74
N GLN A 334 31.96 -1.08 6.38
CA GLN A 334 32.61 -2.35 5.99
C GLN A 334 32.21 -2.84 4.60
N ARG A 335 31.52 -2.01 3.79
CA ARG A 335 31.05 -2.36 2.46
C ARG A 335 31.34 -1.22 1.48
N ASN A 336 31.48 -1.57 0.22
CA ASN A 336 31.45 -0.59 -0.85
C ASN A 336 30.08 0.08 -0.90
N SER A 337 30.04 1.35 -1.24
CA SER A 337 28.82 2.08 -1.52
C SER A 337 28.07 1.40 -2.66
N ILE A 338 26.76 1.15 -2.46
CA ILE A 338 25.89 0.49 -3.42
C ILE A 338 24.88 1.49 -3.94
N SER A 339 24.80 1.63 -5.26
CA SER A 339 23.84 2.49 -5.92
C SER A 339 22.84 1.67 -6.73
N THR A 340 21.58 2.00 -6.63
CA THR A 340 20.51 1.39 -7.42
C THR A 340 19.59 2.47 -7.97
N TYR A 341 19.21 2.33 -9.24
CA TYR A 341 18.37 3.30 -9.94
C TYR A 341 17.16 2.62 -10.55
N SER A 342 16.10 3.38 -10.80
CA SER A 342 14.91 2.85 -11.45
C SER A 342 14.19 3.89 -12.29
N LEU A 343 13.48 3.41 -13.29
CA LEU A 343 12.60 4.19 -14.15
C LEU A 343 11.24 3.52 -14.23
N LEU A 344 10.19 4.21 -13.80
CA LEU A 344 8.80 3.80 -13.92
C LEU A 344 8.09 4.70 -14.93
N LEU A 345 7.44 4.09 -15.92
CA LEU A 345 6.55 4.75 -16.86
C LEU A 345 5.23 4.00 -16.86
N GLN A 346 4.11 4.69 -16.66
CA GLN A 346 2.80 4.06 -16.77
C GLN A 346 1.75 5.03 -17.30
N GLY A 347 0.69 4.48 -17.89
CA GLY A 347 -0.44 5.27 -18.32
C GLY A 347 -1.62 4.41 -18.71
N GLY A 348 -2.81 5.03 -18.71
CA GLY A 348 -4.06 4.41 -19.01
C GLY A 348 -4.93 5.27 -19.92
N VAL A 349 -5.84 4.62 -20.64
CA VAL A 349 -6.84 5.27 -21.48
C VAL A 349 -8.17 4.54 -21.41
N PHE A 350 -9.24 5.26 -21.17
CA PHE A 350 -10.59 4.73 -21.16
C PHE A 350 -11.10 4.53 -22.60
N VAL A 351 -11.32 3.29 -22.98
CA VAL A 351 -11.91 2.92 -24.27
C VAL A 351 -13.44 2.95 -24.24
N THR A 352 -14.03 2.75 -23.06
CA THR A 352 -15.46 2.96 -22.76
C THR A 352 -15.60 3.77 -21.46
N GLU A 353 -16.82 3.99 -20.96
CA GLU A 353 -17.04 4.64 -19.66
C GLU A 353 -16.53 3.80 -18.48
N ASN A 354 -16.49 2.49 -18.63
CA ASN A 354 -16.15 1.56 -17.56
C ASN A 354 -14.82 0.81 -17.79
N CYS A 355 -14.26 0.87 -19.02
CA CYS A 355 -13.08 0.07 -19.36
C CYS A 355 -11.88 0.97 -19.67
N GLU A 356 -10.82 0.80 -18.91
CA GLU A 356 -9.51 1.43 -19.08
C GLU A 356 -8.49 0.38 -19.55
N LEU A 357 -7.75 0.67 -20.60
CA LEU A 357 -6.56 -0.07 -20.98
C LEU A 357 -5.34 0.65 -20.42
N PHE A 358 -4.36 -0.09 -19.93
CA PHE A 358 -3.15 0.50 -19.39
C PHE A 358 -1.90 -0.28 -19.78
N ALA A 359 -0.78 0.42 -19.68
CA ALA A 359 0.54 -0.17 -19.78
C ALA A 359 1.48 0.44 -18.71
N ARG A 360 2.45 -0.36 -18.27
CA ARG A 360 3.52 0.02 -17.34
C ARG A 360 4.85 -0.56 -17.83
N TYR A 361 5.89 0.23 -17.78
CA TYR A 361 7.26 -0.21 -17.93
C TYR A 361 8.02 0.07 -16.64
N GLU A 362 8.83 -0.89 -16.23
CA GLU A 362 9.68 -0.82 -15.06
C GLU A 362 11.10 -1.21 -15.46
N GLY A 363 12.07 -0.31 -15.25
CA GLY A 363 13.48 -0.58 -15.40
C GLY A 363 14.18 -0.41 -14.04
N ILE A 364 14.91 -1.41 -13.60
CA ILE A 364 15.68 -1.42 -12.34
C ILE A 364 17.13 -1.68 -12.71
N PHE A 365 18.04 -0.82 -12.29
CA PHE A 365 19.46 -0.83 -12.58
C PHE A 365 20.21 -0.92 -11.26
N ALA A 366 20.54 -2.14 -10.83
CA ALA A 366 21.24 -2.41 -9.60
C ALA A 366 22.76 -2.42 -9.83
N ASP A 367 23.50 -2.07 -8.79
CA ASP A 367 24.93 -2.31 -8.78
C ASP A 367 25.20 -3.83 -8.71
N SER A 368 26.10 -4.34 -9.53
CA SER A 368 26.45 -5.76 -9.55
C SER A 368 27.01 -6.25 -8.21
N GLU A 369 27.52 -5.35 -7.37
CA GLU A 369 28.02 -5.65 -6.02
C GLU A 369 26.89 -5.84 -4.98
N VAL A 370 25.59 -5.65 -5.33
CA VAL A 370 24.44 -5.90 -4.44
C VAL A 370 24.26 -7.39 -4.19
N THR A 371 25.26 -8.08 -3.77
CA THR A 371 25.16 -9.50 -3.44
C THR A 371 25.13 -9.69 -1.92
N GLY A 372 23.99 -10.07 -1.40
CA GLY A 372 23.85 -10.51 0.00
C GLY A 372 24.45 -11.88 0.30
N VAL A 373 25.25 -12.46 -0.61
CA VAL A 373 25.80 -13.81 -0.49
C VAL A 373 27.29 -13.72 -0.74
N GLY A 374 28.07 -13.88 0.29
CA GLY A 374 29.52 -13.94 0.39
C GLY A 374 30.38 -13.68 -0.87
N ALA A 375 31.56 -13.16 -0.68
CA ALA A 375 32.51 -12.80 -1.73
C ALA A 375 32.52 -13.79 -2.91
N GLY A 376 32.08 -13.31 -4.08
CA GLY A 376 32.13 -14.06 -5.33
C GLY A 376 30.83 -14.28 -6.10
N ASN A 377 29.70 -13.79 -5.61
CA ASN A 377 28.43 -13.85 -6.35
C ASN A 377 28.03 -12.44 -6.76
N GLU A 378 28.39 -12.04 -7.96
CA GLU A 378 27.85 -10.84 -8.60
C GLU A 378 26.43 -11.10 -9.09
N LEU A 379 25.56 -10.07 -9.10
CA LEU A 379 24.30 -10.12 -9.82
C LEU A 379 24.59 -10.11 -11.32
N ASP A 380 24.20 -11.14 -12.00
CA ASP A 380 24.28 -11.24 -13.47
C ASP A 380 22.93 -11.80 -13.97
N PRO A 381 22.09 -11.00 -14.62
CA PRO A 381 22.22 -9.56 -14.89
C PRO A 381 21.97 -8.69 -13.65
N SER A 382 22.48 -7.46 -13.66
CA SER A 382 22.23 -6.44 -12.63
C SER A 382 21.09 -5.48 -13.01
N ASP A 383 20.53 -5.58 -14.19
CA ASP A 383 19.39 -4.81 -14.66
C ASP A 383 18.17 -5.71 -14.91
N PHE A 384 17.00 -5.19 -14.54
CA PHE A 384 15.74 -5.92 -14.64
C PHE A 384 14.70 -5.04 -15.32
N HIS A 385 14.01 -5.61 -16.31
CA HIS A 385 13.04 -4.89 -17.11
C HIS A 385 11.71 -5.64 -17.16
N PHE A 386 10.62 -4.95 -16.80
CA PHE A 386 9.28 -5.51 -16.86
C PHE A 386 8.36 -4.63 -17.70
N VAL A 387 7.49 -5.27 -18.45
CA VAL A 387 6.38 -4.63 -19.15
C VAL A 387 5.09 -5.24 -18.63
N THR A 388 4.21 -4.40 -18.12
CA THR A 388 2.86 -4.81 -17.72
C THR A 388 1.85 -4.19 -18.68
N ILE A 389 0.96 -5.02 -19.23
CA ILE A 389 -0.17 -4.56 -20.03
C ILE A 389 -1.46 -5.12 -19.44
N GLY A 390 -2.52 -4.35 -19.44
CA GLY A 390 -3.75 -4.82 -18.82
C GLY A 390 -4.96 -3.93 -19.06
N SER A 391 -6.03 -4.31 -18.40
CA SER A 391 -7.30 -3.60 -18.44
C SER A 391 -7.95 -3.57 -17.06
N ASN A 392 -8.60 -2.45 -16.76
CA ASN A 392 -9.48 -2.27 -15.63
C ASN A 392 -10.92 -2.20 -16.11
N TYR A 393 -11.80 -2.90 -15.43
CA TYR A 393 -13.23 -2.72 -15.60
C TYR A 393 -13.83 -2.22 -14.28
N TYR A 394 -14.31 -0.99 -14.31
CA TYR A 394 -14.98 -0.34 -13.18
C TYR A 394 -16.46 -0.69 -13.22
N ILE A 395 -16.94 -1.43 -12.22
CA ILE A 395 -18.36 -1.88 -12.18
C ILE A 395 -19.30 -0.67 -12.07
N LEU A 396 -18.88 0.34 -11.32
CA LEU A 396 -19.54 1.64 -11.26
C LEU A 396 -18.68 2.67 -12.00
N PRO A 397 -19.23 3.38 -13.00
CA PRO A 397 -18.53 4.47 -13.66
C PRO A 397 -18.04 5.51 -12.64
N ASP A 398 -16.89 6.10 -12.90
CA ASP A 398 -16.28 7.15 -12.10
C ASP A 398 -16.00 6.76 -10.63
N SER A 399 -15.83 5.45 -10.35
CA SER A 399 -15.65 4.96 -8.98
C SER A 399 -14.71 3.75 -8.90
N HIS A 400 -13.81 3.78 -7.93
CA HIS A 400 -12.97 2.65 -7.55
C HIS A 400 -13.65 1.62 -6.62
N ALA A 401 -14.92 1.83 -6.24
CA ALA A 401 -15.62 1.01 -5.26
C ALA A 401 -15.63 -0.48 -5.60
N ALA A 402 -15.75 -0.81 -6.89
CA ALA A 402 -15.65 -2.19 -7.35
C ALA A 402 -14.95 -2.22 -8.71
N LYS A 403 -13.80 -2.90 -8.78
CA LYS A 403 -12.92 -2.95 -9.95
C LYS A 403 -12.47 -4.39 -10.22
N ILE A 404 -12.46 -4.77 -11.49
CA ILE A 404 -11.81 -5.98 -11.98
C ILE A 404 -10.58 -5.55 -12.78
N THR A 405 -9.42 -6.06 -12.43
CA THR A 405 -8.17 -5.82 -13.15
C THR A 405 -7.67 -7.13 -13.73
N ALA A 406 -7.39 -7.14 -15.03
CA ALA A 406 -6.72 -8.25 -15.70
C ALA A 406 -5.45 -7.74 -16.36
N ASP A 407 -4.30 -8.30 -16.02
CA ASP A 407 -3.03 -7.89 -16.59
C ASP A 407 -2.06 -9.06 -16.82
N ALA A 408 -1.05 -8.78 -17.63
CA ALA A 408 0.09 -9.64 -17.88
C ALA A 408 1.37 -8.84 -17.57
N VAL A 409 2.20 -9.39 -16.72
CA VAL A 409 3.56 -8.89 -16.43
C VAL A 409 4.54 -9.76 -17.19
N ILE A 410 5.37 -9.14 -18.00
CA ILE A 410 6.35 -9.80 -18.86
C ILE A 410 7.74 -9.37 -18.40
N SER A 411 8.57 -10.32 -17.99
CA SER A 411 10.00 -10.08 -17.79
C SER A 411 10.72 -10.06 -19.12
N VAL A 412 11.37 -8.94 -19.43
CA VAL A 412 12.03 -8.73 -20.73
C VAL A 412 13.37 -9.46 -20.79
N ASN A 413 14.05 -9.53 -19.67
CA ASN A 413 15.32 -10.25 -19.51
C ASN A 413 15.21 -11.26 -18.36
N GLU A 414 16.27 -12.04 -18.16
CA GLU A 414 16.32 -12.95 -17.00
C GLU A 414 16.19 -12.15 -15.70
N ASN A 415 15.54 -12.72 -14.70
CA ASN A 415 15.19 -12.02 -13.47
C ASN A 415 15.37 -12.85 -12.20
N ALA A 416 16.04 -13.99 -12.30
CA ALA A 416 16.32 -14.85 -11.14
C ALA A 416 17.10 -14.09 -10.03
N GLY A 417 17.97 -13.16 -10.42
CA GLY A 417 18.70 -12.30 -9.50
C GLY A 417 17.84 -11.31 -8.72
N LEU A 418 16.69 -10.94 -9.23
CA LEU A 418 15.77 -10.00 -8.56
C LEU A 418 15.28 -10.53 -7.22
N GLN A 419 15.06 -11.83 -7.10
CA GLN A 419 14.65 -12.46 -5.84
C GLN A 419 15.72 -12.24 -4.74
N ASN A 420 16.99 -12.19 -5.11
CA ASN A 420 18.08 -11.92 -4.17
C ASN A 420 18.03 -10.46 -3.68
N LEU A 421 17.66 -9.51 -4.54
CA LEU A 421 17.45 -8.11 -4.14
C LEU A 421 16.26 -7.97 -3.18
N VAL A 422 15.18 -8.67 -3.46
CA VAL A 422 13.92 -8.56 -2.70
C VAL A 422 13.98 -9.35 -1.39
N GLN A 423 14.62 -10.54 -1.40
CA GLN A 423 14.64 -11.45 -0.26
C GLN A 423 15.90 -11.35 0.60
N SER A 424 16.80 -10.43 0.31
CA SER A 424 18.02 -10.28 1.10
C SER A 424 17.66 -10.07 2.58
N THR A 425 17.90 -11.12 3.37
CA THR A 425 17.72 -11.11 4.82
C THR A 425 18.90 -10.46 5.55
N SER A 426 19.86 -9.96 4.81
CA SER A 426 21.00 -9.24 5.40
C SER A 426 20.47 -7.98 6.08
N ALA A 427 20.71 -7.85 7.37
CA ALA A 427 20.37 -6.67 8.16
C ALA A 427 20.92 -5.34 7.57
N ASN A 428 21.75 -5.46 6.55
CA ASN A 428 22.43 -4.37 5.89
C ASN A 428 21.88 -4.01 4.50
N ASN A 429 20.89 -4.75 4.01
CA ASN A 429 20.19 -4.39 2.79
C ASN A 429 18.75 -4.00 3.15
N LYS A 430 18.54 -2.74 3.51
CA LYS A 430 17.19 -2.19 3.75
C LYS A 430 16.36 -2.12 2.47
N PHE A 431 16.98 -2.28 1.30
CA PHE A 431 16.28 -2.42 0.03
C PHE A 431 15.73 -3.85 -0.08
N GLY A 432 14.43 -3.99 -0.07
CA GLY A 432 13.76 -5.27 -0.23
C GLY A 432 13.79 -6.21 0.98
N ALA A 433 14.53 -5.90 2.05
CA ALA A 433 14.58 -6.74 3.25
C ALA A 433 13.18 -6.99 3.81
N GLY A 434 12.80 -8.26 3.95
CA GLY A 434 11.50 -8.66 4.49
C GLY A 434 10.34 -8.63 3.49
N VAL A 435 10.57 -8.37 2.22
CA VAL A 435 9.55 -8.49 1.18
C VAL A 435 9.62 -9.89 0.58
N PRO A 436 8.63 -10.74 0.82
CA PRO A 436 8.70 -12.16 0.42
C PRO A 436 8.51 -12.37 -1.10
N ASN A 437 8.14 -11.32 -1.86
CA ASN A 437 7.73 -11.43 -3.25
C ASN A 437 7.81 -10.06 -3.92
N THR A 438 8.08 -10.02 -5.22
CA THR A 438 8.10 -8.81 -6.05
C THR A 438 6.73 -8.13 -6.20
N ASN A 439 5.66 -8.71 -5.66
CA ASN A 439 4.26 -8.26 -5.77
C ASN A 439 3.71 -8.16 -7.21
N ASN A 440 4.54 -8.35 -8.20
CA ASN A 440 4.17 -8.29 -9.63
C ASN A 440 3.75 -9.66 -10.21
N GLY A 441 3.89 -10.75 -9.45
CA GLY A 441 3.47 -12.10 -9.82
C GLY A 441 4.55 -12.96 -10.47
N VAL A 442 5.69 -12.39 -10.87
CA VAL A 442 6.84 -13.15 -11.36
C VAL A 442 7.59 -13.80 -10.21
N LEU A 443 8.12 -15.00 -10.43
CA LEU A 443 8.77 -15.82 -9.42
C LEU A 443 10.28 -15.93 -9.59
N GLY A 444 10.79 -15.50 -10.74
CA GLY A 444 12.20 -15.55 -11.11
C GLY A 444 12.51 -16.68 -12.09
N ASP A 445 13.11 -16.31 -13.20
CA ASP A 445 13.54 -17.21 -14.27
C ASP A 445 15.02 -16.92 -14.62
N GLY A 446 15.80 -17.96 -14.86
CA GLY A 446 17.16 -17.87 -15.37
C GLY A 446 17.24 -17.51 -16.86
N ASP A 447 16.12 -17.53 -17.55
CA ASP A 447 15.97 -17.10 -18.94
C ASP A 447 15.05 -15.87 -19.04
N SER A 448 15.05 -15.20 -20.17
CA SER A 448 14.12 -14.12 -20.48
C SER A 448 12.73 -14.66 -20.81
N GLY A 449 11.70 -13.86 -20.55
CA GLY A 449 10.33 -14.13 -21.04
C GLY A 449 9.40 -14.80 -20.05
N GLU A 450 9.72 -14.80 -18.75
CA GLU A 450 8.74 -15.15 -17.73
C GLU A 450 7.50 -14.25 -17.84
N ILE A 451 6.31 -14.85 -17.75
CA ILE A 451 5.04 -14.14 -17.85
C ILE A 451 4.14 -14.53 -16.68
N ALA A 452 3.70 -13.52 -15.95
CA ALA A 452 2.67 -13.66 -14.92
C ALA A 452 1.36 -13.02 -15.37
N PHE A 453 0.31 -13.82 -15.51
CA PHE A 453 -1.06 -13.35 -15.74
C PHE A 453 -1.76 -13.19 -14.39
N ARG A 454 -2.43 -12.03 -14.17
CA ARG A 454 -3.17 -11.77 -12.95
C ARG A 454 -4.59 -11.34 -13.27
N LEU A 455 -5.53 -11.88 -12.50
CA LEU A 455 -6.93 -11.45 -12.50
C LEU A 455 -7.29 -11.09 -11.06
N GLN A 456 -7.61 -9.83 -10.83
CA GLN A 456 -7.92 -9.30 -9.50
C GLN A 456 -9.33 -8.71 -9.45
N PHE A 457 -10.05 -9.06 -8.41
CA PHE A 457 -11.29 -8.42 -8.03
C PHE A 457 -11.06 -7.58 -6.78
N GLN A 458 -11.50 -6.33 -6.84
CA GLN A 458 -11.35 -5.36 -5.75
C GLN A 458 -12.70 -4.80 -5.32
N LEU A 459 -12.87 -4.68 -4.01
CA LEU A 459 -13.96 -3.95 -3.38
C LEU A 459 -13.40 -2.92 -2.41
N LEU A 460 -13.93 -1.69 -2.48
CA LEU A 460 -13.74 -0.63 -1.49
C LEU A 460 -15.08 -0.30 -0.85
N PHE A 461 -15.12 -0.18 0.46
CA PHE A 461 -16.33 0.17 1.21
C PHE A 461 -16.04 1.08 2.38
#